data_2842886a667322145ce0811a2fb3dc64
#
_entry.id   2842886a667322145ce0811a2fb3dc64
#
_cell.length_a   1.000
_cell.length_b   1.000
_cell.length_c   1.000
_cell.angle_alpha   90.00
_cell.angle_beta   90.00
_cell.angle_gamma   90.00
#
_symmetry.space_group_name_H-M   'P 1'
#
loop_
_entity.id
_entity.type
_entity.pdbx_description
1 polymer ?
#
loop_
_entity_poly.entity_id
_entity_poly.type
_entity_poly.pdbx_seq_one_letter_code
_entity_poly.pdbx_strand_id
1 'polypeptide(L)'
;MSVNDFLLDFAIASLFIMIGQLIRAKVKVVQKFFVPASMIAGFIALALGSQGLNILPFSEAIGSYAGVLIIVIFAAVGINGFSFSKNDFKAEVDRIGSYFSYKVLAQAIQFSLAPLFSILVISKLFPDINYGFGLLLASGFSGGHGTAAAVGSTFQRLGDTDAMDIAMTCATVGILAGIFGGLFFIKLGTKRGWTKYVKSFQYISGDLKTGLIPDEKRKSMGQEPVSSMVLDPLAWHLAILLVASGAGMLLNKWIFNVTGLDLPTYLVAFLIAIVMFLVFKKVGVSKYVDENVISRISGTATDYLVFFGIASIKISVIVKYGPAMNKGSWFERSIFVFGYSTGVFAIGFILLRIVDPENLSKTLNDTAFAAPFTTPIEMFAWSMGPMMLLNGNHWKFIGLYLFVMAA
;
A
#
# COMPACT_ATOMS: atom_id res chain seq x y z
N MET A 1 -24.73 1.65 4.19
CA MET A 1 -24.13 2.69 3.33
C MET A 1 -25.08 2.99 2.19
N SER A 2 -25.56 4.23 2.06
CA SER A 2 -26.34 4.69 0.92
C SER A 2 -25.41 5.20 -0.20
N VAL A 3 -25.93 5.33 -1.43
CA VAL A 3 -25.19 5.96 -2.54
C VAL A 3 -24.85 7.42 -2.23
N ASN A 4 -25.70 8.09 -1.45
CA ASN A 4 -25.47 9.46 -1.01
C ASN A 4 -24.31 9.57 -0.01
N ASP A 5 -24.14 8.59 0.89
CA ASP A 5 -23.01 8.56 1.82
C ASP A 5 -21.68 8.48 1.06
N PHE A 6 -21.63 7.65 0.00
CA PHE A 6 -20.45 7.56 -0.86
C PHE A 6 -20.08 8.91 -1.48
N LEU A 7 -21.07 9.60 -2.07
CA LEU A 7 -20.84 10.90 -2.69
C LEU A 7 -20.40 11.94 -1.65
N LEU A 8 -21.01 11.93 -0.47
CA LEU A 8 -20.66 12.87 0.61
C LEU A 8 -19.23 12.64 1.13
N ASP A 9 -18.84 11.39 1.37
CA ASP A 9 -17.51 11.05 1.82
C ASP A 9 -16.43 11.50 0.79
N PHE A 10 -16.69 11.28 -0.51
CA PHE A 10 -15.79 11.74 -1.57
C PHE A 10 -15.80 13.26 -1.75
N ALA A 11 -16.92 13.93 -1.52
CA ALA A 11 -16.99 15.39 -1.54
C ALA A 11 -16.18 16.01 -0.39
N ILE A 12 -16.31 15.47 0.82
CA ILE A 12 -15.51 15.88 1.98
C ILE A 12 -14.02 15.62 1.70
N ALA A 13 -13.66 14.43 1.19
CA ALA A 13 -12.29 14.10 0.83
C ALA A 13 -11.72 15.09 -0.19
N SER A 14 -12.49 15.42 -1.23
CA SER A 14 -12.08 16.36 -2.27
C SER A 14 -11.84 17.78 -1.71
N LEU A 15 -12.75 18.26 -0.85
CA LEU A 15 -12.58 19.54 -0.17
C LEU A 15 -11.27 19.59 0.63
N PHE A 16 -10.99 18.55 1.42
CA PHE A 16 -9.77 18.51 2.22
C PHE A 16 -8.51 18.32 1.36
N ILE A 17 -8.56 17.58 0.25
CA ILE A 17 -7.45 17.49 -0.70
C ILE A 17 -7.14 18.88 -1.31
N MET A 18 -8.15 19.66 -1.66
CA MET A 18 -7.97 21.05 -2.12
C MET A 18 -7.34 21.91 -1.03
N ILE A 19 -7.82 21.83 0.22
CA ILE A 19 -7.24 22.53 1.37
C ILE A 19 -5.79 22.08 1.60
N GLY A 20 -5.51 20.78 1.53
CA GLY A 20 -4.17 20.22 1.63
C GLY A 20 -3.22 20.76 0.56
N GLN A 21 -3.69 20.93 -0.68
CA GLN A 21 -2.91 21.53 -1.75
C GLN A 21 -2.65 23.03 -1.51
N LEU A 22 -3.62 23.78 -0.98
CA LEU A 22 -3.43 25.19 -0.60
C LEU A 22 -2.41 25.34 0.54
N ILE A 23 -2.50 24.46 1.54
CA ILE A 23 -1.53 24.44 2.66
C ILE A 23 -0.13 24.13 2.11
N ARG A 24 0.02 23.11 1.25
CA ARG A 24 1.30 22.77 0.63
C ARG A 24 1.86 23.94 -0.18
N ALA A 25 1.03 24.66 -0.94
CA ALA A 25 1.46 25.78 -1.76
C ALA A 25 1.98 26.98 -0.92
N LYS A 26 1.46 27.15 0.30
CA LYS A 26 1.75 28.35 1.12
C LYS A 26 2.68 28.08 2.31
N VAL A 27 2.66 26.89 2.91
CA VAL A 27 3.35 26.58 4.16
C VAL A 27 4.73 26.00 3.90
N LYS A 28 5.78 26.78 4.12
CA LYS A 28 7.19 26.43 3.87
C LYS A 28 7.65 25.17 4.64
N VAL A 29 7.13 24.93 5.85
CA VAL A 29 7.48 23.74 6.64
C VAL A 29 7.00 22.47 5.93
N VAL A 30 5.76 22.46 5.44
CA VAL A 30 5.19 21.35 4.68
C VAL A 30 5.94 21.10 3.38
N GLN A 31 6.32 22.17 2.66
CA GLN A 31 7.14 22.11 1.46
C GLN A 31 8.51 21.48 1.74
N LYS A 32 9.12 21.82 2.88
CA LYS A 32 10.44 21.30 3.30
C LYS A 32 10.44 19.79 3.55
N PHE A 33 9.30 19.24 3.98
CA PHE A 33 9.13 17.81 4.21
C PHE A 33 8.50 17.05 3.04
N PHE A 34 8.15 17.73 1.95
CA PHE A 34 7.51 17.16 0.75
C PHE A 34 6.23 16.37 1.03
N VAL A 35 5.51 16.73 2.10
CA VAL A 35 4.28 16.05 2.47
C VAL A 35 3.25 16.21 1.35
N PRO A 36 2.71 15.10 0.78
CA PRO A 36 1.66 15.18 -0.25
C PRO A 36 0.41 15.90 0.25
N ALA A 37 -0.31 16.57 -0.66
CA ALA A 37 -1.54 17.28 -0.33
C ALA A 37 -2.61 16.33 0.24
N SER A 38 -2.74 15.13 -0.32
CA SER A 38 -3.63 14.07 0.15
C SER A 38 -3.31 13.59 1.57
N MET A 39 -2.02 13.56 1.94
CA MET A 39 -1.58 13.23 3.30
C MET A 39 -1.96 14.33 4.30
N ILE A 40 -1.73 15.61 3.95
CA ILE A 40 -2.14 16.75 4.79
C ILE A 40 -3.66 16.71 5.01
N ALA A 41 -4.40 16.53 3.94
CA ALA A 41 -5.85 16.38 3.96
C ALA A 41 -6.31 15.24 4.87
N GLY A 42 -5.68 14.07 4.75
CA GLY A 42 -5.97 12.90 5.58
C GLY A 42 -5.75 13.14 7.07
N PHE A 43 -4.67 13.82 7.45
CA PHE A 43 -4.41 14.17 8.86
C PHE A 43 -5.43 15.19 9.40
N ILE A 44 -5.84 16.17 8.60
CA ILE A 44 -6.90 17.11 9.00
C ILE A 44 -8.22 16.36 9.18
N ALA A 45 -8.55 15.48 8.22
CA ALA A 45 -9.75 14.65 8.29
C ALA A 45 -9.73 13.66 9.47
N LEU A 46 -8.57 13.10 9.83
CA LEU A 46 -8.40 12.28 11.02
C LEU A 46 -8.67 13.06 12.31
N ALA A 47 -8.13 14.28 12.41
CA ALA A 47 -8.33 15.13 13.57
C ALA A 47 -9.79 15.60 13.73
N LEU A 48 -10.48 15.88 12.62
CA LEU A 48 -11.86 16.35 12.62
C LEU A 48 -12.90 15.23 12.51
N GLY A 49 -12.49 14.02 12.12
CA GLY A 49 -13.35 12.84 11.94
C GLY A 49 -13.69 12.13 13.25
N SER A 50 -14.27 10.94 13.11
CA SER A 50 -14.78 10.12 14.22
C SER A 50 -13.71 9.67 15.22
N GLN A 51 -12.45 9.67 14.82
CA GLN A 51 -11.32 9.30 15.69
C GLN A 51 -10.69 10.51 16.42
N GLY A 52 -11.12 11.72 16.10
CA GLY A 52 -10.70 12.96 16.74
C GLY A 52 -11.90 13.73 17.32
N LEU A 53 -12.18 14.90 16.76
CA LEU A 53 -13.25 15.81 17.25
C LEU A 53 -14.68 15.37 16.86
N ASN A 54 -14.83 14.39 15.99
CA ASN A 54 -16.12 13.89 15.49
C ASN A 54 -17.04 14.98 14.90
N ILE A 55 -16.46 15.92 14.14
CA ILE A 55 -17.18 17.02 13.50
C ILE A 55 -17.63 16.64 12.08
N LEU A 56 -16.80 15.82 11.38
CA LEU A 56 -17.07 15.45 10.00
C LEU A 56 -18.06 14.29 9.92
N PRO A 57 -19.10 14.42 9.09
CA PRO A 57 -20.15 13.40 8.94
C PRO A 57 -19.71 12.27 7.99
N PHE A 58 -18.57 11.63 8.26
CA PHE A 58 -18.13 10.48 7.49
C PHE A 58 -19.00 9.27 7.77
N SER A 59 -19.24 8.48 6.76
CA SER A 59 -19.89 7.18 6.89
C SER A 59 -18.97 6.15 7.58
N GLU A 60 -19.56 5.07 8.09
CA GLU A 60 -18.79 3.94 8.65
C GLU A 60 -17.91 3.23 7.60
N ALA A 61 -18.18 3.47 6.31
CA ALA A 61 -17.43 2.87 5.21
C ALA A 61 -16.07 3.52 4.92
N ILE A 62 -15.72 4.63 5.59
CA ILE A 62 -14.49 5.39 5.32
C ILE A 62 -13.23 4.50 5.32
N GLY A 63 -13.15 3.51 6.21
CA GLY A 63 -12.03 2.57 6.28
C GLY A 63 -11.94 1.58 5.11
N SER A 64 -13.03 1.38 4.36
CA SER A 64 -13.11 0.43 3.25
C SER A 64 -12.68 1.01 1.91
N TYR A 65 -12.75 2.34 1.73
CA TYR A 65 -12.45 2.97 0.44
C TYR A 65 -11.02 2.73 -0.03
N ALA A 66 -10.03 2.77 0.87
CA ALA A 66 -8.65 2.47 0.53
C ALA A 66 -8.50 1.06 -0.06
N GLY A 67 -9.23 0.07 0.48
CA GLY A 67 -9.27 -1.30 -0.02
C GLY A 67 -9.89 -1.44 -1.42
N VAL A 68 -10.84 -0.58 -1.79
CA VAL A 68 -11.42 -0.58 -3.14
C VAL A 68 -10.51 0.14 -4.13
N LEU A 69 -9.96 1.29 -3.75
CA LEU A 69 -9.10 2.09 -4.60
C LEU A 69 -7.80 1.37 -4.99
N ILE A 70 -7.26 0.53 -4.09
CA ILE A 70 -6.07 -0.28 -4.40
C ILE A 70 -6.32 -1.27 -5.54
N ILE A 71 -7.53 -1.79 -5.70
CA ILE A 71 -7.89 -2.71 -6.79
C ILE A 71 -7.74 -1.98 -8.14
N VAL A 72 -8.24 -0.74 -8.24
CA VAL A 72 -8.12 0.09 -9.45
C VAL A 72 -6.66 0.42 -9.77
N ILE A 73 -5.85 0.72 -8.74
CA ILE A 73 -4.42 1.01 -8.92
C ILE A 73 -3.69 -0.20 -9.51
N PHE A 74 -3.93 -1.40 -8.99
CA PHE A 74 -3.29 -2.61 -9.50
C PHE A 74 -3.82 -3.04 -10.87
N ALA A 75 -5.11 -2.83 -11.15
CA ALA A 75 -5.65 -2.98 -12.50
C ALA A 75 -4.94 -2.07 -13.50
N ALA A 76 -4.68 -0.80 -13.14
CA ALA A 76 -3.93 0.13 -13.98
C ALA A 76 -2.49 -0.33 -14.23
N VAL A 77 -1.79 -0.85 -13.21
CA VAL A 77 -0.45 -1.44 -13.38
C VAL A 77 -0.47 -2.61 -14.36
N GLY A 78 -1.50 -3.47 -14.29
CA GLY A 78 -1.66 -4.62 -15.21
C GLY A 78 -1.97 -4.19 -16.65
N ILE A 79 -2.84 -3.20 -16.86
CA ILE A 79 -3.21 -2.68 -18.19
C ILE A 79 -2.05 -1.94 -18.86
N ASN A 80 -1.24 -1.18 -18.13
CA ASN A 80 -0.03 -0.58 -18.68
C ASN A 80 1.01 -1.64 -19.09
N GLY A 81 0.85 -2.86 -18.60
CA GLY A 81 1.60 -4.03 -19.00
C GLY A 81 3.08 -3.99 -18.62
N PHE A 82 3.79 -4.99 -19.09
CA PHE A 82 5.22 -5.13 -18.90
C PHE A 82 5.90 -5.15 -20.27
N SER A 83 6.74 -4.17 -20.54
CA SER A 83 7.63 -4.20 -21.69
C SER A 83 8.94 -4.88 -21.29
N PHE A 84 9.00 -6.22 -21.47
CA PHE A 84 10.28 -6.92 -21.39
C PHE A 84 11.02 -6.76 -22.72
N SER A 85 12.10 -5.99 -22.71
CA SER A 85 13.06 -6.03 -23.80
C SER A 85 13.83 -7.36 -23.75
N LYS A 86 13.93 -8.08 -24.88
CA LYS A 86 14.71 -9.31 -24.92
C LYS A 86 16.17 -9.11 -24.52
N ASN A 87 16.71 -7.91 -24.75
CA ASN A 87 18.10 -7.57 -24.44
C ASN A 87 18.30 -7.28 -22.94
N ASP A 88 17.24 -6.92 -22.20
CA ASP A 88 17.31 -6.54 -20.78
C ASP A 88 16.67 -7.58 -19.84
N PHE A 89 16.25 -8.75 -20.37
CA PHE A 89 15.52 -9.77 -19.59
C PHE A 89 16.26 -10.18 -18.31
N LYS A 90 17.58 -10.38 -18.38
CA LYS A 90 18.41 -10.74 -17.24
C LYS A 90 18.42 -9.63 -16.17
N ALA A 91 18.53 -8.37 -16.60
CA ALA A 91 18.52 -7.22 -15.67
C ALA A 91 17.14 -7.06 -14.99
N GLU A 92 16.05 -7.30 -15.74
CA GLU A 92 14.68 -7.27 -15.19
C GLU A 92 14.45 -8.39 -14.17
N VAL A 93 14.90 -9.62 -14.48
CA VAL A 93 14.81 -10.76 -13.56
C VAL A 93 15.64 -10.52 -12.30
N ASP A 94 16.88 -9.98 -12.42
CA ASP A 94 17.73 -9.65 -11.26
C ASP A 94 17.09 -8.56 -10.39
N ARG A 95 16.46 -7.55 -11.02
CA ARG A 95 15.75 -6.49 -10.32
C ARG A 95 14.56 -7.01 -9.54
N ILE A 96 13.68 -7.79 -10.20
CA ILE A 96 12.47 -8.37 -9.60
C ILE A 96 12.85 -9.36 -8.52
N GLY A 97 13.83 -10.25 -8.77
CA GLY A 97 14.33 -11.23 -7.80
C GLY A 97 14.92 -10.57 -6.55
N SER A 98 15.71 -9.53 -6.73
CA SER A 98 16.26 -8.74 -5.62
C SER A 98 15.16 -8.10 -4.77
N TYR A 99 14.14 -7.52 -5.39
CA TYR A 99 12.99 -6.95 -4.68
C TYR A 99 12.17 -8.03 -3.96
N PHE A 100 11.91 -9.15 -4.62
CA PHE A 100 11.20 -10.30 -4.06
C PHE A 100 11.91 -10.82 -2.80
N SER A 101 13.22 -11.10 -2.90
CA SER A 101 14.02 -11.57 -1.76
C SER A 101 13.98 -10.61 -0.59
N TYR A 102 14.08 -9.30 -0.85
CA TYR A 102 13.97 -8.29 0.19
C TYR A 102 12.59 -8.27 0.87
N LYS A 103 11.52 -8.38 0.08
CA LYS A 103 10.16 -8.42 0.61
C LYS A 103 9.91 -9.67 1.46
N VAL A 104 10.34 -10.85 0.98
CA VAL A 104 10.24 -12.13 1.71
C VAL A 104 11.03 -12.06 3.01
N LEU A 105 12.26 -11.53 2.96
CA LEU A 105 13.08 -11.34 4.16
C LEU A 105 12.38 -10.44 5.19
N ALA A 106 11.85 -9.30 4.77
CA ALA A 106 11.15 -8.38 5.66
C ALA A 106 9.94 -9.03 6.35
N GLN A 107 9.19 -9.85 5.62
CA GLN A 107 8.05 -10.60 6.17
C GLN A 107 8.50 -11.74 7.10
N ALA A 108 9.51 -12.52 6.68
CA ALA A 108 10.03 -13.61 7.49
C ALA A 108 10.59 -13.12 8.83
N ILE A 109 11.26 -11.95 8.84
CA ILE A 109 11.70 -11.27 10.06
C ILE A 109 10.49 -10.97 10.97
N GLN A 110 9.41 -10.41 10.44
CA GLN A 110 8.24 -10.10 11.25
C GLN A 110 7.58 -11.36 11.82
N PHE A 111 7.44 -12.41 11.00
CA PHE A 111 6.77 -13.65 11.41
C PHE A 111 7.64 -14.57 12.28
N SER A 112 8.95 -14.38 12.33
CA SER A 112 9.85 -15.13 13.20
C SER A 112 10.29 -14.36 14.44
N LEU A 113 10.89 -13.15 14.25
CA LEU A 113 11.49 -12.43 15.36
C LEU A 113 10.46 -11.78 16.29
N ALA A 114 9.30 -11.35 15.79
CA ALA A 114 8.29 -10.78 16.67
C ALA A 114 7.65 -11.82 17.61
N PRO A 115 7.21 -13.02 17.16
CA PRO A 115 6.82 -14.09 18.06
C PRO A 115 7.96 -14.59 18.96
N LEU A 116 9.19 -14.69 18.46
CA LEU A 116 10.35 -15.07 19.27
C LEU A 116 10.57 -14.07 20.41
N PHE A 117 10.52 -12.77 20.13
CA PHE A 117 10.61 -11.73 21.15
C PHE A 117 9.43 -11.77 22.11
N SER A 118 8.24 -12.07 21.63
CA SER A 118 7.05 -12.26 22.48
C SER A 118 7.27 -13.38 23.49
N ILE A 119 7.80 -14.53 23.07
CA ILE A 119 8.05 -15.68 23.92
C ILE A 119 9.21 -15.42 24.89
N LEU A 120 10.32 -14.86 24.41
CA LEU A 120 11.54 -14.74 25.23
C LEU A 120 11.52 -13.54 26.19
N VAL A 121 10.78 -12.48 25.86
CA VAL A 121 10.82 -11.21 26.59
C VAL A 121 9.44 -10.81 27.11
N ILE A 122 8.47 -10.65 26.22
CA ILE A 122 7.18 -10.06 26.59
C ILE A 122 6.42 -10.94 27.56
N SER A 123 6.32 -12.24 27.32
CA SER A 123 5.61 -13.16 28.22
C SER A 123 6.27 -13.33 29.59
N LYS A 124 7.56 -12.99 29.72
CA LYS A 124 8.24 -12.97 31.01
C LYS A 124 8.02 -11.68 31.80
N LEU A 125 7.89 -10.54 31.09
CA LEU A 125 7.61 -9.26 31.70
C LEU A 125 6.11 -9.07 32.00
N PHE A 126 5.27 -9.68 31.17
CA PHE A 126 3.80 -9.59 31.22
C PHE A 126 3.23 -10.99 31.05
N PRO A 127 3.11 -11.80 32.13
CA PRO A 127 2.67 -13.20 32.07
C PRO A 127 1.27 -13.39 31.49
N ASP A 128 0.41 -12.38 31.56
CA ASP A 128 -0.95 -12.39 31.02
C ASP A 128 -1.01 -12.27 29.49
N ILE A 129 0.09 -11.86 28.86
CA ILE A 129 0.18 -11.74 27.40
C ILE A 129 0.60 -13.08 26.81
N ASN A 130 -0.22 -13.61 25.89
CA ASN A 130 0.06 -14.87 25.23
C ASN A 130 1.24 -14.80 24.23
N TYR A 131 1.77 -15.96 23.86
CA TYR A 131 2.90 -16.10 22.92
C TYR A 131 2.59 -15.58 21.51
N GLY A 132 1.30 -15.47 21.14
CA GLY A 132 0.84 -14.96 19.87
C GLY A 132 0.95 -13.45 19.68
N PHE A 133 1.26 -12.69 20.74
CA PHE A 133 1.37 -11.22 20.68
C PHE A 133 2.25 -10.74 19.52
N GLY A 134 3.38 -11.40 19.27
CA GLY A 134 4.24 -11.05 18.14
C GLY A 134 3.57 -11.19 16.77
N LEU A 135 2.65 -12.15 16.60
CA LEU A 135 1.89 -12.30 15.38
C LEU A 135 0.76 -11.25 15.28
N LEU A 136 0.11 -10.89 16.41
CA LEU A 136 -0.85 -9.79 16.46
C LEU A 136 -0.18 -8.46 16.06
N LEU A 137 1.04 -8.22 16.54
CA LEU A 137 1.84 -7.07 16.15
C LEU A 137 2.09 -7.08 14.63
N ALA A 138 2.60 -8.19 14.08
CA ALA A 138 2.89 -8.31 12.65
C ALA A 138 1.64 -8.16 11.78
N SER A 139 0.49 -8.72 12.20
CA SER A 139 -0.79 -8.59 11.48
C SER A 139 -1.27 -7.14 11.41
N GLY A 140 -1.10 -6.40 12.51
CA GLY A 140 -1.45 -4.98 12.56
C GLY A 140 -0.54 -4.13 11.69
N PHE A 141 0.77 -4.34 11.80
CA PHE A 141 1.78 -3.55 11.10
C PHE A 141 1.72 -3.74 9.57
N SER A 142 1.76 -4.96 9.06
CA SER A 142 1.80 -5.22 7.62
C SER A 142 0.42 -5.32 6.98
N GLY A 143 -0.55 -5.89 7.68
CA GLY A 143 -1.90 -6.12 7.15
C GLY A 143 -2.91 -5.03 7.48
N GLY A 144 -2.61 -4.13 8.42
CA GLY A 144 -3.49 -3.07 8.89
C GLY A 144 -4.74 -3.59 9.62
N HIS A 145 -5.73 -2.71 9.80
CA HIS A 145 -6.92 -3.01 10.61
C HIS A 145 -7.72 -4.22 10.12
N GLY A 146 -7.81 -4.44 8.80
CA GLY A 146 -8.53 -5.59 8.25
C GLY A 146 -7.90 -6.92 8.64
N THR A 147 -6.61 -7.09 8.42
CA THR A 147 -5.86 -8.30 8.80
C THR A 147 -5.76 -8.43 10.32
N ALA A 148 -5.54 -7.33 11.03
CA ALA A 148 -5.55 -7.29 12.48
C ALA A 148 -6.86 -7.81 13.06
N ALA A 149 -8.00 -7.37 12.52
CA ALA A 149 -9.32 -7.85 12.91
C ALA A 149 -9.49 -9.35 12.64
N ALA A 150 -9.10 -9.82 11.45
CA ALA A 150 -9.21 -11.23 11.08
C ALA A 150 -8.35 -12.14 11.97
N VAL A 151 -7.07 -11.79 12.16
CA VAL A 151 -6.14 -12.55 13.01
C VAL A 151 -6.55 -12.45 14.49
N GLY A 152 -6.86 -11.23 14.97
CA GLY A 152 -7.32 -11.00 16.35
C GLY A 152 -8.58 -11.80 16.69
N SER A 153 -9.58 -11.83 15.79
CA SER A 153 -10.79 -12.64 15.99
C SER A 153 -10.50 -14.14 16.03
N THR A 154 -9.48 -14.60 15.31
CA THR A 154 -9.05 -16.00 15.36
C THR A 154 -8.43 -16.34 16.70
N PHE A 155 -7.58 -15.47 17.25
CA PHE A 155 -7.03 -15.62 18.60
C PHE A 155 -8.13 -15.59 19.66
N GLN A 156 -9.14 -14.70 19.53
CA GLN A 156 -10.29 -14.67 20.45
C GLN A 156 -11.04 -15.99 20.47
N ARG A 157 -11.31 -16.58 19.30
CA ARG A 157 -11.95 -17.91 19.20
C ARG A 157 -11.12 -19.01 19.84
N LEU A 158 -9.80 -18.84 19.92
CA LEU A 158 -8.88 -19.77 20.57
C LEU A 158 -8.67 -19.47 22.07
N GLY A 159 -9.40 -18.49 22.64
CA GLY A 159 -9.43 -18.22 24.06
C GLY A 159 -8.71 -16.95 24.53
N ASP A 160 -8.09 -16.19 23.63
CA ASP A 160 -7.45 -14.90 23.96
C ASP A 160 -8.44 -13.74 23.76
N THR A 161 -9.13 -13.35 24.81
CA THR A 161 -10.21 -12.35 24.78
C THR A 161 -9.76 -10.96 24.33
N ASP A 162 -8.52 -10.58 24.60
CA ASP A 162 -7.99 -9.23 24.36
C ASP A 162 -7.28 -9.10 23.01
N ALA A 163 -7.08 -10.23 22.32
CA ALA A 163 -6.31 -10.29 21.07
C ALA A 163 -6.79 -9.33 19.98
N MET A 164 -8.11 -9.15 19.86
CA MET A 164 -8.70 -8.24 18.87
C MET A 164 -8.28 -6.79 19.12
N ASP A 165 -8.39 -6.32 20.35
CA ASP A 165 -8.07 -4.94 20.73
C ASP A 165 -6.57 -4.70 20.64
N ILE A 166 -5.76 -5.68 21.02
CA ILE A 166 -4.30 -5.65 20.85
C ILE A 166 -3.93 -5.54 19.37
N ALA A 167 -4.50 -6.39 18.51
CA ALA A 167 -4.21 -6.38 17.07
C ALA A 167 -4.61 -5.06 16.42
N MET A 168 -5.80 -4.51 16.76
CA MET A 168 -6.29 -3.23 16.28
C MET A 168 -5.41 -2.07 16.73
N THR A 169 -4.93 -2.13 17.97
CA THR A 169 -3.96 -1.18 18.51
C THR A 169 -2.64 -1.26 17.74
N CYS A 170 -2.10 -2.44 17.49
CA CYS A 170 -0.91 -2.65 16.70
C CYS A 170 -1.06 -2.10 15.27
N ALA A 171 -2.23 -2.26 14.63
CA ALA A 171 -2.47 -1.73 13.29
C ALA A 171 -2.34 -0.19 13.25
N THR A 172 -2.94 0.46 14.22
CA THR A 172 -2.87 1.92 14.35
C THR A 172 -1.43 2.42 14.55
N VAL A 173 -0.73 1.73 15.43
CA VAL A 173 0.68 1.96 15.77
C VAL A 173 1.55 1.83 14.54
N GLY A 174 1.36 0.75 13.78
CA GLY A 174 2.11 0.46 12.59
C GLY A 174 1.97 1.57 11.55
N ILE A 175 0.75 2.05 11.32
CA ILE A 175 0.51 3.14 10.36
C ILE A 175 1.25 4.42 10.76
N LEU A 176 1.19 4.82 12.04
CA LEU A 176 1.91 6.01 12.53
C LEU A 176 3.43 5.81 12.44
N ALA A 177 3.93 4.61 12.80
CA ALA A 177 5.33 4.26 12.64
C ALA A 177 5.78 4.33 11.18
N GLY A 178 4.98 3.80 10.28
CA GLY A 178 5.22 3.87 8.84
C GLY A 178 5.35 5.31 8.36
N ILE A 179 4.42 6.18 8.75
CA ILE A 179 4.41 7.57 8.32
C ILE A 179 5.61 8.33 8.89
N PHE A 180 5.74 8.41 10.22
CA PHE A 180 6.78 9.24 10.84
C PHE A 180 8.18 8.67 10.65
N GLY A 181 8.34 7.35 10.78
CA GLY A 181 9.59 6.66 10.50
C GLY A 181 9.98 6.78 9.03
N GLY A 182 9.02 6.63 8.12
CA GLY A 182 9.22 6.80 6.68
C GLY A 182 9.68 8.20 6.32
N LEU A 183 9.01 9.24 6.82
CA LEU A 183 9.43 10.64 6.62
C LEU A 183 10.83 10.91 7.18
N PHE A 184 11.17 10.32 8.33
CA PHE A 184 12.52 10.41 8.90
C PHE A 184 13.55 9.76 7.98
N PHE A 185 13.29 8.53 7.49
CA PHE A 185 14.20 7.84 6.57
C PHE A 185 14.31 8.54 5.22
N ILE A 186 13.24 9.09 4.68
CA ILE A 186 13.26 9.90 3.45
C ILE A 186 14.17 11.10 3.64
N LYS A 187 14.04 11.84 4.76
CA LYS A 187 14.90 12.97 5.06
C LYS A 187 16.37 12.58 5.20
N LEU A 188 16.64 11.45 5.86
CA LEU A 188 17.99 10.91 6.02
C LEU A 188 18.56 10.46 4.67
N GLY A 189 17.81 9.70 3.88
CA GLY A 189 18.20 9.20 2.57
C GLY A 189 18.48 10.32 1.57
N THR A 190 17.63 11.35 1.53
CA THR A 190 17.84 12.53 0.69
C THR A 190 19.08 13.31 1.13
N LYS A 191 19.30 13.48 2.44
CA LYS A 191 20.51 14.16 2.97
C LYS A 191 21.78 13.39 2.61
N ARG A 192 21.72 12.06 2.57
CA ARG A 192 22.87 11.18 2.26
C ARG A 192 23.01 10.87 0.77
N GLY A 193 22.12 11.39 -0.09
CA GLY A 193 22.15 11.14 -1.53
C GLY A 193 21.76 9.71 -1.95
N TRP A 194 21.00 8.99 -1.10
CA TRP A 194 20.51 7.63 -1.40
C TRP A 194 19.35 7.60 -2.37
N THR A 195 18.61 8.74 -2.47
CA THR A 195 17.50 8.88 -3.40
C THR A 195 18.00 9.08 -4.83
N LYS A 196 17.49 8.28 -5.77
CA LYS A 196 17.90 8.33 -7.17
C LYS A 196 17.13 9.39 -7.98
N TYR A 197 15.83 9.53 -7.73
CA TYR A 197 14.93 10.36 -8.55
C TYR A 197 14.65 11.73 -7.92
N VAL A 198 14.77 11.85 -6.61
CA VAL A 198 14.66 13.13 -5.88
C VAL A 198 16.03 13.50 -5.31
N LYS A 199 16.79 14.29 -6.07
CA LYS A 199 18.09 14.80 -5.61
C LYS A 199 17.86 15.98 -4.66
N SER A 200 18.62 16.08 -3.60
CA SER A 200 18.62 17.11 -2.53
C SER A 200 17.46 18.15 -2.51
N PHE A 201 16.77 18.28 -1.41
CA PHE A 201 15.69 19.26 -1.19
C PHE A 201 16.07 20.73 -1.47
N GLN A 202 17.38 21.05 -1.55
CA GLN A 202 17.86 22.40 -1.85
C GLN A 202 17.73 22.77 -3.33
N TYR A 203 17.82 21.79 -4.23
CA TYR A 203 17.83 21.99 -5.69
C TYR A 203 16.48 21.68 -6.36
N ILE A 204 15.44 21.39 -5.59
CA ILE A 204 14.12 21.12 -6.17
C ILE A 204 13.49 22.45 -6.59
N SER A 205 13.00 22.48 -7.84
CA SER A 205 12.32 23.63 -8.41
C SER A 205 11.12 24.09 -7.58
N GLY A 206 10.80 25.38 -7.63
CA GLY A 206 9.68 25.96 -6.87
C GLY A 206 8.33 25.28 -7.15
N ASP A 207 8.12 24.85 -8.38
CA ASP A 207 6.95 24.09 -8.85
C ASP A 207 6.78 22.75 -8.11
N LEU A 208 7.84 21.98 -7.94
CA LEU A 208 7.77 20.74 -7.16
C LEU A 208 7.60 20.97 -5.65
N LYS A 209 8.11 22.09 -5.12
CA LYS A 209 7.92 22.46 -3.69
C LYS A 209 6.47 22.83 -3.40
N THR A 210 5.88 23.69 -4.23
CA THR A 210 4.50 24.19 -4.06
C THR A 210 3.46 23.20 -4.59
N GLY A 211 3.84 22.31 -5.51
CA GLY A 211 2.91 21.46 -6.26
C GLY A 211 2.13 22.22 -7.33
N LEU A 212 2.54 23.47 -7.67
CA LEU A 212 1.92 24.28 -8.71
C LEU A 212 2.89 24.38 -9.89
N ILE A 213 2.45 23.95 -11.06
CA ILE A 213 3.28 23.94 -12.29
C ILE A 213 3.00 25.21 -13.10
N PRO A 214 4.03 26.04 -13.39
CA PRO A 214 3.92 27.20 -14.28
C PRO A 214 3.43 26.80 -15.66
N ASP A 215 2.75 27.70 -16.38
CA ASP A 215 2.10 27.46 -17.65
C ASP A 215 3.05 26.84 -18.70
N GLU A 216 4.28 27.34 -18.75
CA GLU A 216 5.29 26.92 -19.73
C GLU A 216 5.79 25.48 -19.50
N LYS A 217 5.56 24.91 -18.31
CA LYS A 217 6.00 23.56 -17.92
C LYS A 217 4.86 22.54 -17.86
N ARG A 218 3.62 22.96 -18.16
CA ARG A 218 2.46 22.07 -18.15
C ARG A 218 2.56 21.05 -19.28
N LYS A 219 2.40 19.78 -18.94
CA LYS A 219 2.38 18.67 -19.90
C LYS A 219 0.93 18.20 -20.12
N SER A 220 0.63 17.67 -21.30
CA SER A 220 -0.64 16.99 -21.55
C SER A 220 -0.84 15.82 -20.58
N MET A 221 -2.08 15.60 -20.16
CA MET A 221 -2.44 14.45 -19.30
C MET A 221 -2.53 13.13 -20.06
N GLY A 222 -2.59 13.17 -21.40
CA GLY A 222 -2.68 12.02 -22.30
C GLY A 222 -3.16 12.44 -23.68
N GLN A 223 -3.42 11.44 -24.54
CA GLN A 223 -3.98 11.61 -25.87
C GLN A 223 -5.43 11.10 -25.92
N GLU A 224 -6.20 11.57 -26.89
CA GLU A 224 -7.57 11.13 -27.16
C GLU A 224 -7.58 10.02 -28.22
N PRO A 225 -7.49 8.73 -27.83
CA PRO A 225 -7.49 7.64 -28.81
C PRO A 225 -8.89 7.29 -29.32
N VAL A 226 -9.94 7.79 -28.69
CA VAL A 226 -11.34 7.67 -29.10
C VAL A 226 -11.97 9.04 -29.19
N SER A 227 -12.96 9.21 -30.11
CA SER A 227 -13.62 10.50 -30.28
C SER A 227 -14.56 10.82 -29.14
N SER A 228 -14.39 12.00 -28.54
CA SER A 228 -15.25 12.52 -27.48
C SER A 228 -16.73 12.71 -27.91
N MET A 229 -17.01 12.78 -29.22
CA MET A 229 -18.39 12.76 -29.74
C MET A 229 -19.13 11.43 -29.49
N VAL A 230 -18.39 10.33 -29.38
CA VAL A 230 -18.97 8.98 -29.23
C VAL A 230 -18.84 8.49 -27.80
N LEU A 231 -17.66 8.64 -27.22
CA LEU A 231 -17.35 8.25 -25.85
C LEU A 231 -16.18 9.12 -25.34
N ASP A 232 -16.35 9.72 -24.17
CA ASP A 232 -15.27 10.48 -23.54
C ASP A 232 -14.01 9.60 -23.36
N PRO A 233 -12.82 10.07 -23.77
CA PRO A 233 -11.58 9.30 -23.66
C PRO A 233 -11.25 8.88 -22.23
N LEU A 234 -11.57 9.71 -21.23
CA LEU A 234 -11.38 9.36 -19.82
C LEU A 234 -12.33 8.25 -19.39
N ALA A 235 -13.61 8.33 -19.84
CA ALA A 235 -14.59 7.28 -19.57
C ALA A 235 -14.20 5.94 -20.20
N TRP A 236 -13.61 5.96 -21.42
CA TRP A 236 -13.06 4.76 -22.07
C TRP A 236 -11.99 4.07 -21.21
N HIS A 237 -10.99 4.81 -20.76
CA HIS A 237 -9.92 4.26 -19.95
C HIS A 237 -10.39 3.84 -18.55
N LEU A 238 -11.29 4.61 -17.95
CA LEU A 238 -11.91 4.26 -16.68
C LEU A 238 -12.74 2.97 -16.81
N ALA A 239 -13.50 2.80 -17.89
CA ALA A 239 -14.27 1.58 -18.15
C ALA A 239 -13.35 0.35 -18.24
N ILE A 240 -12.21 0.43 -18.93
CA ILE A 240 -11.22 -0.65 -18.98
C ILE A 240 -10.77 -1.05 -17.57
N LEU A 241 -10.42 -0.07 -16.73
CA LEU A 241 -9.97 -0.33 -15.35
C LEU A 241 -11.06 -0.91 -14.47
N LEU A 242 -12.28 -0.41 -14.58
CA LEU A 242 -13.43 -0.90 -13.82
C LEU A 242 -13.82 -2.32 -14.24
N VAL A 243 -13.75 -2.65 -15.54
CA VAL A 243 -13.96 -4.03 -16.02
C VAL A 243 -12.92 -4.98 -15.45
N ALA A 244 -11.62 -4.62 -15.50
CA ALA A 244 -10.56 -5.43 -14.91
C ALA A 244 -10.75 -5.61 -13.40
N SER A 245 -11.08 -4.53 -12.68
CA SER A 245 -11.34 -4.54 -11.24
C SER A 245 -12.55 -5.40 -10.87
N GLY A 246 -13.68 -5.20 -11.55
CA GLY A 246 -14.91 -5.93 -11.31
C GLY A 246 -14.78 -7.42 -11.63
N ALA A 247 -14.14 -7.76 -12.75
CA ALA A 247 -13.83 -9.15 -13.09
C ALA A 247 -12.91 -9.79 -12.03
N GLY A 248 -11.94 -9.03 -11.49
CA GLY A 248 -11.09 -9.46 -10.40
C GLY A 248 -11.87 -9.77 -9.12
N MET A 249 -12.82 -8.91 -8.77
CA MET A 249 -13.71 -9.13 -7.60
C MET A 249 -14.59 -10.37 -7.78
N LEU A 250 -15.18 -10.56 -8.96
CA LEU A 250 -16.04 -11.71 -9.24
C LEU A 250 -15.25 -13.02 -9.25
N LEU A 251 -14.07 -13.02 -9.88
CA LEU A 251 -13.21 -14.20 -9.90
C LEU A 251 -12.69 -14.54 -8.50
N ASN A 252 -12.30 -13.56 -7.71
CA ASN A 252 -11.87 -13.81 -6.34
C ASN A 252 -12.98 -14.41 -5.48
N LYS A 253 -14.20 -13.89 -5.58
CA LYS A 253 -15.37 -14.46 -4.92
C LYS A 253 -15.66 -15.90 -5.36
N TRP A 254 -15.51 -16.20 -6.63
CA TRP A 254 -15.66 -17.57 -7.15
C TRP A 254 -14.55 -18.51 -6.60
N ILE A 255 -13.29 -18.06 -6.62
CA ILE A 255 -12.16 -18.81 -6.04
C ILE A 255 -12.44 -19.12 -4.57
N PHE A 256 -12.84 -18.13 -3.78
CA PHE A 256 -13.18 -18.32 -2.38
C PHE A 256 -14.30 -19.35 -2.18
N ASN A 257 -15.36 -19.28 -2.97
CA ASN A 257 -16.50 -20.22 -2.87
C ASN A 257 -16.12 -21.66 -3.20
N VAL A 258 -15.14 -21.86 -4.13
CA VAL A 258 -14.75 -23.20 -4.59
C VAL A 258 -13.63 -23.80 -3.73
N THR A 259 -12.68 -22.96 -3.29
CA THR A 259 -11.44 -23.44 -2.66
C THR A 259 -11.33 -23.09 -1.17
N GLY A 260 -12.15 -22.15 -0.69
CA GLY A 260 -12.01 -21.55 0.65
C GLY A 260 -10.82 -20.58 0.79
N LEU A 261 -10.07 -20.32 -0.30
CA LEU A 261 -8.91 -19.43 -0.29
C LEU A 261 -9.35 -17.96 -0.53
N ASP A 262 -9.12 -17.11 0.44
CA ASP A 262 -9.33 -15.66 0.31
C ASP A 262 -8.06 -14.99 -0.21
N LEU A 263 -7.98 -14.77 -1.53
CA LEU A 263 -6.86 -14.07 -2.15
C LEU A 263 -7.06 -12.56 -2.05
N PRO A 264 -5.98 -11.75 -2.00
CA PRO A 264 -6.11 -10.30 -2.12
C PRO A 264 -6.76 -9.92 -3.46
N THR A 265 -7.91 -9.26 -3.42
CA THR A 265 -8.69 -8.94 -4.63
C THR A 265 -7.90 -8.10 -5.64
N TYR A 266 -7.02 -7.20 -5.16
CA TYR A 266 -6.14 -6.41 -6.03
C TYR A 266 -5.17 -7.28 -6.85
N LEU A 267 -4.72 -8.42 -6.29
CA LEU A 267 -3.86 -9.37 -7.00
C LEU A 267 -4.64 -10.03 -8.16
N VAL A 268 -5.86 -10.48 -7.90
CA VAL A 268 -6.70 -11.12 -8.93
C VAL A 268 -7.04 -10.14 -10.04
N ALA A 269 -7.39 -8.88 -9.68
CA ALA A 269 -7.64 -7.80 -10.63
C ALA A 269 -6.40 -7.47 -11.48
N PHE A 270 -5.22 -7.44 -10.87
CA PHE A 270 -3.96 -7.26 -11.58
C PHE A 270 -3.69 -8.37 -12.61
N LEU A 271 -3.89 -9.65 -12.25
CA LEU A 271 -3.71 -10.77 -13.16
C LEU A 271 -4.70 -10.71 -14.33
N ILE A 272 -5.96 -10.38 -14.06
CA ILE A 272 -6.97 -10.16 -15.12
C ILE A 272 -6.56 -9.00 -16.03
N ALA A 273 -6.09 -7.90 -15.47
CA ALA A 273 -5.63 -6.75 -16.22
C ALA A 273 -4.46 -7.10 -17.15
N ILE A 274 -3.52 -7.94 -16.72
CA ILE A 274 -2.46 -8.47 -17.59
C ILE A 274 -3.04 -9.28 -18.74
N VAL A 275 -3.98 -10.18 -18.46
CA VAL A 275 -4.64 -10.98 -19.50
C VAL A 275 -5.36 -10.08 -20.50
N MET A 276 -6.09 -9.07 -20.02
CA MET A 276 -6.74 -8.06 -20.87
C MET A 276 -5.72 -7.31 -21.73
N PHE A 277 -4.60 -6.86 -21.16
CA PHE A 277 -3.52 -6.22 -21.91
C PHE A 277 -2.98 -7.11 -23.04
N LEU A 278 -2.73 -8.40 -22.75
CA LEU A 278 -2.26 -9.36 -23.74
C LEU A 278 -3.30 -9.60 -24.85
N VAL A 279 -4.58 -9.69 -24.50
CA VAL A 279 -5.69 -9.80 -25.47
C VAL A 279 -5.77 -8.51 -26.32
N PHE A 280 -5.75 -7.33 -25.71
CA PHE A 280 -5.77 -6.05 -26.44
C PHE A 280 -4.60 -5.91 -27.42
N LYS A 281 -3.41 -6.37 -27.01
CA LYS A 281 -2.24 -6.40 -27.89
C LYS A 281 -2.44 -7.34 -29.08
N LYS A 282 -3.02 -8.54 -28.84
CA LYS A 282 -3.28 -9.54 -29.87
C LYS A 282 -4.33 -9.09 -30.90
N VAL A 283 -5.41 -8.45 -30.43
CA VAL A 283 -6.51 -7.98 -31.29
C VAL A 283 -6.33 -6.55 -31.82
N GLY A 284 -5.20 -5.89 -31.48
CA GLY A 284 -4.88 -4.55 -31.97
C GLY A 284 -5.63 -3.40 -31.27
N VAL A 285 -6.34 -3.66 -30.16
CA VAL A 285 -7.05 -2.65 -29.36
C VAL A 285 -6.07 -1.82 -28.51
N SER A 286 -4.89 -2.35 -28.19
CA SER A 286 -3.88 -1.66 -27.38
C SER A 286 -3.49 -0.27 -27.91
N LYS A 287 -3.60 -0.02 -29.21
CA LYS A 287 -3.35 1.30 -29.83
C LYS A 287 -4.38 2.37 -29.44
N TYR A 288 -5.52 1.97 -28.90
CA TYR A 288 -6.56 2.87 -28.40
C TYR A 288 -6.52 3.03 -26.87
N VAL A 289 -5.46 2.58 -26.22
CA VAL A 289 -5.25 2.73 -24.76
C VAL A 289 -4.03 3.61 -24.55
N ASP A 290 -4.24 4.79 -23.96
CA ASP A 290 -3.18 5.72 -23.61
C ASP A 290 -2.66 5.45 -22.20
N GLU A 291 -1.38 5.14 -22.10
CA GLU A 291 -0.68 4.80 -20.83
C GLU A 291 -0.68 5.98 -19.84
N ASN A 292 -0.63 7.22 -20.34
CA ASN A 292 -0.63 8.39 -19.47
C ASN A 292 -2.01 8.60 -18.85
N VAL A 293 -3.11 8.40 -19.62
CA VAL A 293 -4.48 8.50 -19.06
C VAL A 293 -4.70 7.43 -18.00
N ILE A 294 -4.32 6.17 -18.25
CA ILE A 294 -4.35 5.09 -17.25
C ILE A 294 -3.56 5.47 -15.99
N SER A 295 -2.35 6.00 -16.16
CA SER A 295 -1.50 6.44 -15.05
C SER A 295 -2.11 7.61 -14.26
N ARG A 296 -2.85 8.53 -14.92
CA ARG A 296 -3.54 9.63 -14.24
C ARG A 296 -4.73 9.15 -13.43
N ILE A 297 -5.52 8.20 -13.93
CA ILE A 297 -6.61 7.57 -13.16
C ILE A 297 -6.04 6.84 -11.94
N SER A 298 -4.96 6.07 -12.12
CA SER A 298 -4.25 5.40 -11.01
C SER A 298 -3.72 6.39 -9.99
N GLY A 299 -3.14 7.51 -10.46
CA GLY A 299 -2.66 8.59 -9.59
C GLY A 299 -3.78 9.24 -8.78
N THR A 300 -4.94 9.48 -9.39
CA THR A 300 -6.14 9.98 -8.70
C THR A 300 -6.63 8.99 -7.64
N ALA A 301 -6.76 7.71 -8.01
CA ALA A 301 -7.11 6.66 -7.06
C ALA A 301 -6.11 6.59 -5.88
N THR A 302 -4.81 6.82 -6.14
CA THR A 302 -3.78 6.86 -5.10
C THR A 302 -3.96 8.04 -4.15
N ASP A 303 -4.29 9.24 -4.63
CA ASP A 303 -4.51 10.40 -3.75
C ASP A 303 -5.71 10.20 -2.81
N TYR A 304 -6.82 9.68 -3.32
CA TYR A 304 -7.96 9.33 -2.49
C TYR A 304 -7.67 8.15 -1.54
N LEU A 305 -6.92 7.14 -2.00
CA LEU A 305 -6.48 6.03 -1.14
C LEU A 305 -5.66 6.54 0.04
N VAL A 306 -4.72 7.45 -0.20
CA VAL A 306 -3.90 8.10 0.83
C VAL A 306 -4.77 8.88 1.81
N PHE A 307 -5.71 9.67 1.31
CA PHE A 307 -6.63 10.43 2.15
C PHE A 307 -7.45 9.52 3.07
N PHE A 308 -8.17 8.56 2.51
CA PHE A 308 -9.03 7.66 3.28
C PHE A 308 -8.23 6.74 4.20
N GLY A 309 -7.06 6.27 3.75
CA GLY A 309 -6.16 5.46 4.57
C GLY A 309 -5.71 6.18 5.84
N ILE A 310 -5.40 7.49 5.77
CA ILE A 310 -5.00 8.28 6.93
C ILE A 310 -6.21 8.70 7.77
N ALA A 311 -7.29 9.16 7.13
CA ALA A 311 -8.49 9.62 7.84
C ALA A 311 -9.16 8.51 8.69
N SER A 312 -8.93 7.23 8.36
CA SER A 312 -9.45 6.08 9.10
C SER A 312 -8.50 5.51 10.18
N ILE A 313 -7.35 6.15 10.43
CA ILE A 313 -6.36 5.69 11.43
C ILE A 313 -6.91 5.74 12.85
N LYS A 314 -6.68 4.65 13.61
CA LYS A 314 -6.88 4.62 15.06
C LYS A 314 -5.54 4.82 15.78
N ILE A 315 -5.41 5.85 16.59
CA ILE A 315 -4.11 6.36 17.08
C ILE A 315 -3.58 5.58 18.28
N SER A 316 -2.45 4.87 18.19
CA SER A 316 -1.41 4.66 19.20
C SER A 316 -0.22 3.75 18.78
N VAL A 317 0.98 4.23 19.00
CA VAL A 317 2.36 3.72 19.22
C VAL A 317 3.23 3.07 18.11
N ILE A 318 4.52 3.32 18.11
CA ILE A 318 5.55 3.24 17.05
C ILE A 318 6.79 2.41 17.43
N VAL A 319 7.59 1.91 16.46
CA VAL A 319 9.04 1.99 16.18
C VAL A 319 9.78 0.72 15.66
N LYS A 320 10.47 0.85 14.52
CA LYS A 320 11.86 0.52 14.16
C LYS A 320 12.20 -0.76 13.39
N TYR A 321 12.74 -0.66 12.19
CA TYR A 321 13.94 -1.21 11.54
C TYR A 321 13.86 -1.28 9.99
N GLY A 322 14.97 -0.97 9.32
CA GLY A 322 15.36 -1.29 7.94
C GLY A 322 16.78 -0.83 7.77
N PRO A 323 17.73 -1.11 7.04
CA PRO A 323 17.92 -1.24 5.61
C PRO A 323 19.02 -2.28 5.25
N ALA A 324 18.94 -2.94 4.15
CA ALA A 324 20.04 -3.42 3.31
C ALA A 324 19.63 -4.56 2.37
N MET A 325 19.17 -4.33 1.16
CA MET A 325 19.21 -5.32 0.05
C MET A 325 18.38 -4.91 -1.18
N ASN A 326 18.78 -3.90 -1.94
CA ASN A 326 18.19 -3.67 -3.27
C ASN A 326 19.16 -2.95 -4.19
N LYS A 327 19.52 -3.56 -5.31
CA LYS A 327 20.37 -2.97 -6.33
C LYS A 327 19.59 -1.94 -7.17
N GLY A 328 20.20 -0.84 -7.47
CA GLY A 328 19.64 0.19 -8.37
C GLY A 328 18.87 1.30 -7.64
N SER A 329 17.56 1.19 -7.48
CA SER A 329 16.70 2.12 -6.72
C SER A 329 16.41 1.55 -5.34
N TRP A 330 17.46 1.18 -4.61
CA TRP A 330 17.33 0.47 -3.33
C TRP A 330 16.54 1.28 -2.30
N PHE A 331 16.71 2.60 -2.29
CA PHE A 331 16.06 3.44 -1.30
C PHE A 331 14.56 3.55 -1.55
N GLU A 332 14.15 3.80 -2.80
CA GLU A 332 12.76 3.89 -3.22
C GLU A 332 12.00 2.59 -2.93
N ARG A 333 12.64 1.46 -3.18
CA ARG A 333 12.11 0.14 -2.91
C ARG A 333 12.04 -0.17 -1.41
N SER A 334 13.12 0.15 -0.71
CA SER A 334 13.19 -0.08 0.73
C SER A 334 12.19 0.77 1.50
N ILE A 335 12.00 2.03 1.10
CA ILE A 335 11.04 2.91 1.76
C ILE A 335 9.59 2.48 1.47
N PHE A 336 9.32 1.93 0.28
CA PHE A 336 8.02 1.32 -0.03
C PHE A 336 7.75 0.10 0.86
N VAL A 337 8.72 -0.85 0.92
CA VAL A 337 8.58 -2.06 1.76
C VAL A 337 8.51 -1.69 3.24
N PHE A 338 9.28 -0.70 3.70
CA PHE A 338 9.18 -0.19 5.06
C PHE A 338 7.76 0.29 5.37
N GLY A 339 7.19 1.16 4.52
CA GLY A 339 5.84 1.67 4.70
C GLY A 339 4.77 0.56 4.65
N TYR A 340 4.92 -0.38 3.73
CA TYR A 340 4.05 -1.56 3.62
C TYR A 340 4.13 -2.47 4.86
N SER A 341 5.36 -2.72 5.35
CA SER A 341 5.59 -3.64 6.47
C SER A 341 5.32 -3.03 7.84
N THR A 342 5.21 -1.71 7.94
CA THR A 342 4.96 -1.00 9.21
C THR A 342 3.61 -0.32 9.27
N GLY A 343 3.09 0.14 8.14
CA GLY A 343 1.92 0.99 8.10
C GLY A 343 0.94 0.66 6.97
N VAL A 344 0.80 -0.58 6.59
CA VAL A 344 -0.03 -1.10 5.49
C VAL A 344 0.41 -0.64 4.08
N PHE A 345 -0.20 -1.24 3.08
CA PHE A 345 0.12 -1.00 1.67
C PHE A 345 0.01 0.48 1.27
N ALA A 346 -1.03 1.17 1.80
CA ALA A 346 -1.26 2.59 1.53
C ALA A 346 -0.09 3.47 1.96
N ILE A 347 0.55 3.19 3.10
CA ILE A 347 1.70 3.95 3.59
C ILE A 347 2.92 3.71 2.71
N GLY A 348 3.13 2.49 2.21
CA GLY A 348 4.15 2.21 1.21
C GLY A 348 4.00 3.10 -0.03
N PHE A 349 2.79 3.22 -0.57
CA PHE A 349 2.49 4.12 -1.70
C PHE A 349 2.79 5.59 -1.39
N ILE A 350 2.39 6.07 -0.21
CA ILE A 350 2.65 7.46 0.22
C ILE A 350 4.15 7.75 0.20
N LEU A 351 4.93 6.89 0.85
CA LEU A 351 6.37 7.09 1.00
C LEU A 351 7.09 6.97 -0.35
N LEU A 352 6.69 6.01 -1.19
CA LEU A 352 7.23 5.88 -2.54
C LEU A 352 6.95 7.13 -3.37
N ARG A 353 5.73 7.66 -3.34
CA ARG A 353 5.36 8.85 -4.11
C ARG A 353 6.17 10.10 -3.76
N ILE A 354 6.66 10.19 -2.51
CA ILE A 354 7.53 11.30 -2.10
C ILE A 354 8.91 11.21 -2.78
N VAL A 355 9.46 10.01 -2.95
CA VAL A 355 10.82 9.79 -3.46
C VAL A 355 10.86 9.40 -4.94
N ASP A 356 9.75 8.90 -5.47
CA ASP A 356 9.60 8.46 -6.86
C ASP A 356 8.17 8.71 -7.38
N PRO A 357 7.81 9.99 -7.63
CA PRO A 357 6.44 10.37 -8.00
C PRO A 357 5.98 9.81 -9.35
N GLU A 358 6.90 9.48 -10.25
CA GLU A 358 6.62 8.95 -11.60
C GLU A 358 6.82 7.43 -11.70
N ASN A 359 7.07 6.74 -10.57
CA ASN A 359 7.35 5.30 -10.50
C ASN A 359 8.49 4.85 -11.45
N LEU A 360 9.52 5.68 -11.61
CA LEU A 360 10.68 5.39 -12.44
C LEU A 360 11.52 4.22 -11.90
N SER A 361 11.42 3.93 -10.60
CA SER A 361 12.02 2.76 -9.97
C SER A 361 11.35 1.45 -10.35
N LYS A 362 10.15 1.51 -10.96
CA LYS A 362 9.27 0.37 -11.23
C LYS A 362 8.89 -0.43 -9.97
N THR A 363 8.95 0.19 -8.79
CA THR A 363 8.69 -0.46 -7.50
C THR A 363 7.27 -1.03 -7.44
N LEU A 364 6.27 -0.33 -7.98
CA LEU A 364 4.89 -0.84 -8.02
C LEU A 364 4.75 -2.07 -8.92
N ASN A 365 5.43 -2.07 -10.07
CA ASN A 365 5.45 -3.21 -10.99
C ASN A 365 6.11 -4.43 -10.32
N ASP A 366 7.26 -4.23 -9.68
CA ASP A 366 7.98 -5.30 -8.99
C ASP A 366 7.17 -5.85 -7.81
N THR A 367 6.45 -4.99 -7.08
CA THR A 367 5.53 -5.40 -6.01
C THR A 367 4.38 -6.24 -6.52
N ALA A 368 3.77 -5.83 -7.63
CA ALA A 368 2.69 -6.58 -8.28
C ALA A 368 3.17 -7.97 -8.74
N PHE A 369 4.38 -8.04 -9.31
CA PHE A 369 5.00 -9.30 -9.72
C PHE A 369 5.35 -10.22 -8.56
N ALA A 370 5.82 -9.66 -7.44
CA ALA A 370 6.19 -10.42 -6.25
C ALA A 370 4.96 -10.93 -5.47
N ALA A 371 3.80 -10.27 -5.57
CA ALA A 371 2.62 -10.58 -4.78
C ALA A 371 2.13 -12.03 -4.89
N PRO A 372 2.02 -12.67 -6.07
CA PRO A 372 1.60 -14.07 -6.18
C PRO A 372 2.47 -15.06 -5.38
N PHE A 373 3.75 -14.74 -5.21
CA PHE A 373 4.70 -15.59 -4.51
C PHE A 373 4.81 -15.26 -3.02
N THR A 374 4.58 -14.01 -2.64
CA THR A 374 4.64 -13.59 -1.22
C THR A 374 3.31 -13.84 -0.50
N THR A 375 2.17 -13.77 -1.20
CA THR A 375 0.86 -13.97 -0.60
C THR A 375 0.69 -15.33 0.09
N PRO A 376 1.11 -16.48 -0.47
CA PRO A 376 1.02 -17.75 0.24
C PRO A 376 1.78 -17.78 1.57
N ILE A 377 2.93 -17.10 1.64
CA ILE A 377 3.74 -16.98 2.86
C ILE A 377 2.99 -16.18 3.93
N GLU A 378 2.36 -15.08 3.54
CA GLU A 378 1.53 -14.26 4.42
C GLU A 378 0.26 -15.02 4.87
N MET A 379 -0.46 -15.63 3.93
CA MET A 379 -1.70 -16.34 4.20
C MET A 379 -1.49 -17.51 5.17
N PHE A 380 -0.37 -18.23 5.05
CA PHE A 380 -0.01 -19.28 6.00
C PHE A 380 0.21 -18.70 7.40
N ALA A 381 0.92 -17.55 7.52
CA ALA A 381 1.12 -16.89 8.82
C ALA A 381 -0.20 -16.49 9.47
N TRP A 382 -1.09 -15.87 8.70
CA TRP A 382 -2.36 -15.36 9.23
C TRP A 382 -3.37 -16.45 9.59
N SER A 383 -3.41 -17.56 8.85
CA SER A 383 -4.37 -18.64 9.06
C SER A 383 -3.87 -19.70 10.04
N MET A 384 -2.64 -20.19 9.88
CA MET A 384 -2.08 -21.25 10.73
C MET A 384 -1.31 -20.74 11.94
N GLY A 385 -0.78 -19.51 11.85
CA GLY A 385 0.01 -18.92 12.94
C GLY A 385 -0.69 -18.89 14.27
N PRO A 386 -1.94 -18.39 14.41
CA PRO A 386 -2.66 -18.39 15.69
C PRO A 386 -2.75 -19.78 16.33
N MET A 387 -3.13 -20.78 15.55
CA MET A 387 -3.24 -22.16 16.02
C MET A 387 -1.88 -22.73 16.47
N MET A 388 -0.82 -22.51 15.69
CA MET A 388 0.52 -23.03 16.00
C MET A 388 1.11 -22.34 17.23
N LEU A 389 0.90 -21.05 17.39
CA LEU A 389 1.44 -20.27 18.52
C LEU A 389 0.76 -20.62 19.84
N LEU A 390 -0.57 -20.83 19.84
CA LEU A 390 -1.32 -21.15 21.07
C LEU A 390 -1.30 -22.65 21.42
N ASN A 391 -1.22 -23.54 20.43
CA ASN A 391 -1.29 -25.00 20.66
C ASN A 391 0.08 -25.66 20.88
N GLY A 392 1.09 -24.92 21.35
CA GLY A 392 2.40 -25.46 21.72
C GLY A 392 3.36 -25.74 20.55
N ASN A 393 2.97 -25.43 19.30
CA ASN A 393 3.83 -25.58 18.11
C ASN A 393 4.56 -24.29 17.73
N HIS A 394 4.70 -23.34 18.65
CA HIS A 394 5.31 -22.03 18.42
C HIS A 394 6.73 -22.12 17.86
N TRP A 395 7.55 -23.08 18.34
CA TRP A 395 8.89 -23.28 17.83
C TRP A 395 8.93 -23.77 16.39
N LYS A 396 7.95 -24.57 15.96
CA LYS A 396 7.83 -25.00 14.56
C LYS A 396 7.48 -23.82 13.64
N PHE A 397 6.56 -22.97 14.11
CA PHE A 397 6.17 -21.75 13.37
C PHE A 397 7.38 -20.80 13.22
N ILE A 398 8.06 -20.49 14.32
CA ILE A 398 9.24 -19.62 14.31
C ILE A 398 10.34 -20.22 13.45
N GLY A 399 10.64 -21.53 13.62
CA GLY A 399 11.66 -22.24 12.84
C GLY A 399 11.40 -22.23 11.34
N LEU A 400 10.14 -22.37 10.91
CA LEU A 400 9.74 -22.26 9.51
C LEU A 400 10.11 -20.88 8.93
N TYR A 401 9.77 -19.79 9.62
CA TYR A 401 10.05 -18.45 9.11
C TYR A 401 11.52 -18.04 9.27
N LEU A 402 12.24 -18.58 10.23
CA LEU A 402 13.72 -18.46 10.29
C LEU A 402 14.36 -19.18 9.10
N PHE A 403 13.85 -20.35 8.71
CA PHE A 403 14.31 -21.03 7.50
C PHE A 403 14.00 -20.22 6.24
N VAL A 404 12.79 -19.71 6.09
CA VAL A 404 12.43 -18.82 4.96
C VAL A 404 13.30 -17.55 4.91
N MET A 405 13.72 -17.05 6.08
CA MET A 405 14.61 -15.88 6.15
C MET A 405 16.05 -16.22 5.67
N ALA A 406 16.48 -17.46 5.88
CA ALA A 406 17.84 -17.89 5.54
C ALA A 406 17.97 -18.40 4.09
N ALA A 407 16.85 -18.84 3.47
CA ALA A 407 16.79 -19.32 2.10
C ALA A 407 16.77 -18.18 1.07
#